data_3ddaf5e7a999ad335c3530fc8a3459d7
#
_entry.id   3ddaf5e7a999ad335c3530fc8a3459d7
#
_cell.length_a   1.000
_cell.length_b   1.000
_cell.length_c   1.000
_cell.angle_alpha   90.00
_cell.angle_beta   90.00
_cell.angle_gamma   90.00
#
_symmetry.space_group_name_H-M   'P 1'
#
loop_
_entity.id
_entity.type
_entity.pdbx_description
1 polymer ?
#
loop_
_entity_poly.entity_id
_entity_poly.type
_entity_poly.pdbx_seq_one_letter_code
_entity_poly.pdbx_strand_id
1 'polypeptide(L)' 'MTRKDFELIARVVQTIDDKDTRNATALNFANELKSVNPRFNATRFVSACTEEK' A
#
# COMPACT_ATOMS: atom_id res chain seq x y z
N MET A 1 7.19 -12.09 -1.30
CA MET A 1 7.51 -10.73 -1.78
C MET A 1 8.59 -10.11 -0.93
N THR A 2 9.44 -9.32 -1.53
CA THR A 2 10.50 -8.61 -0.83
C THR A 2 10.03 -7.20 -0.46
N ARG A 3 10.85 -6.53 0.36
CA ARG A 3 10.58 -5.13 0.72
C ARG A 3 10.51 -4.23 -0.53
N LYS A 4 11.34 -4.50 -1.51
CA LYS A 4 11.34 -3.72 -2.76
C LYS A 4 10.02 -3.86 -3.51
N ASP A 5 9.42 -5.04 -3.47
CA ASP A 5 8.13 -5.28 -4.12
C ASP A 5 7.04 -4.44 -3.46
N PHE A 6 7.02 -4.37 -2.12
CA PHE A 6 6.05 -3.54 -1.41
C PHE A 6 6.25 -2.07 -1.71
N GLU A 7 7.49 -1.62 -1.79
CA GLU A 7 7.79 -0.24 -2.14
C GLU A 7 7.33 0.10 -3.56
N LEU A 8 7.50 -0.84 -4.49
CA LEU A 8 7.06 -0.65 -5.86
C LEU A 8 5.54 -0.52 -5.93
N ILE A 9 4.81 -1.40 -5.24
CA ILE A 9 3.35 -1.34 -5.20
C ILE A 9 2.89 -0.02 -4.59
N ALA A 10 3.51 0.40 -3.49
CA ALA A 10 3.16 1.66 -2.85
C ALA A 10 3.37 2.85 -3.79
N ARG A 11 4.45 2.84 -4.55
CA ARG A 11 4.72 3.89 -5.51
C ARG A 11 3.67 3.95 -6.61
N VAL A 12 3.22 2.80 -7.08
CA VAL A 12 2.17 2.74 -8.10
C VAL A 12 0.85 3.28 -7.53
N VAL A 13 0.52 2.92 -6.30
CA VAL A 13 -0.69 3.44 -5.65
C VAL A 13 -0.61 4.96 -5.50
N GLN A 14 0.55 5.51 -5.23
CA GLN A 14 0.75 6.96 -5.12
C GLN A 14 0.42 7.71 -6.41
N THR A 15 0.42 7.05 -7.56
CA THR A 15 0.08 7.69 -8.83
C THR A 15 -1.41 7.90 -9.02
N ILE A 16 -2.24 7.35 -8.14
CA ILE A 16 -3.69 7.57 -8.19
C ILE A 16 -3.98 8.99 -7.72
N ASP A 17 -4.54 9.81 -8.60
CA ASP A 17 -4.79 11.23 -8.31
C ASP A 17 -5.87 11.44 -7.25
N ASP A 18 -6.95 10.65 -7.33
CA ASP A 18 -8.05 10.78 -6.39
C ASP A 18 -7.66 10.22 -5.02
N LYS A 19 -7.69 11.08 -4.02
CA LYS A 19 -7.26 10.74 -2.68
C LYS A 19 -8.09 9.60 -2.07
N ASP A 20 -9.41 9.65 -2.24
CA ASP A 20 -10.29 8.63 -1.69
C ASP A 20 -10.05 7.28 -2.35
N THR A 21 -9.91 7.27 -3.67
CA THR A 21 -9.60 6.05 -4.41
C THR A 21 -8.23 5.53 -4.02
N ARG A 22 -7.25 6.40 -3.85
CA ARG A 22 -5.90 6.01 -3.44
C ARG A 22 -5.93 5.34 -2.07
N ASN A 23 -6.63 5.93 -1.11
CA ASN A 23 -6.75 5.37 0.23
C ASN A 23 -7.45 4.01 0.21
N ALA A 24 -8.55 3.89 -0.53
CA ALA A 24 -9.29 2.64 -0.65
C ALA A 24 -8.43 1.55 -1.28
N THR A 25 -7.69 1.89 -2.32
CA THR A 25 -6.80 0.95 -3.02
C THR A 25 -5.69 0.49 -2.08
N ALA A 26 -5.09 1.42 -1.33
CA ALA A 26 -4.04 1.09 -0.37
C ALA A 26 -4.53 0.13 0.70
N LEU A 27 -5.73 0.36 1.23
CA LEU A 27 -6.32 -0.51 2.25
C LEU A 27 -6.64 -1.89 1.69
N ASN A 28 -7.16 -1.96 0.47
CA ASN A 28 -7.45 -3.23 -0.18
C ASN A 28 -6.18 -4.06 -0.39
N PHE A 29 -5.11 -3.44 -0.89
CA PHE A 29 -3.82 -4.10 -1.03
C PHE A 29 -3.29 -4.57 0.32
N ALA A 30 -3.36 -3.71 1.33
CA ALA A 30 -2.86 -4.04 2.65
C ALA A 30 -3.57 -5.26 3.23
N ASN A 31 -4.88 -5.34 3.09
CA ASN A 31 -5.67 -6.47 3.56
C ASN A 31 -5.29 -7.76 2.86
N GLU A 32 -5.17 -7.71 1.53
CA GLU A 32 -4.81 -8.88 0.74
C GLU A 32 -3.39 -9.35 1.05
N LEU A 33 -2.45 -8.42 1.12
CA LEU A 33 -1.06 -8.75 1.41
C LEU A 33 -0.91 -9.35 2.80
N LYS A 34 -1.64 -8.84 3.77
CA LYS A 34 -1.60 -9.38 5.13
C LYS A 34 -2.22 -10.77 5.20
N SER A 35 -3.23 -11.05 4.39
CA SER A 35 -3.83 -12.37 4.29
C SER A 35 -2.83 -13.41 3.80
N VAL A 36 -1.99 -13.03 2.84
CA VAL A 36 -0.94 -13.91 2.29
C VAL A 36 0.27 -13.98 3.19
N ASN A 37 0.61 -12.86 3.86
CA ASN A 37 1.79 -12.76 4.71
C ASN A 37 1.42 -12.14 6.06
N PRO A 38 1.17 -12.97 7.10
CA PRO A 38 0.76 -12.45 8.41
C PRO A 38 1.74 -11.49 9.07
N ARG A 39 3.00 -11.51 8.65
CA ARG A 39 4.04 -10.60 9.19
C ARG A 39 4.09 -9.26 8.47
N PHE A 40 3.27 -9.11 7.43
CA PHE A 40 3.24 -7.89 6.66
C PHE A 40 2.77 -6.70 7.52
N ASN A 41 3.51 -5.59 7.46
CA ASN A 41 3.16 -4.38 8.20
C ASN A 41 2.22 -3.51 7.36
N ALA A 42 0.92 -3.75 7.54
CA ALA A 42 -0.12 -3.06 6.77
C ALA A 42 -0.12 -1.56 7.04
N THR A 43 0.09 -1.15 8.29
CA THR A 43 0.10 0.28 8.66
C THR A 43 1.20 1.02 7.92
N ARG A 44 2.40 0.45 7.88
CA ARG A 44 3.53 1.07 7.20
C ARG A 44 3.31 1.15 5.70
N PHE A 45 2.71 0.11 5.12
CA PHE A 45 2.40 0.07 3.71
C PHE A 45 1.38 1.15 3.33
N VAL A 46 0.27 1.24 4.07
CA VAL A 46 -0.77 2.24 3.81
C VAL A 46 -0.19 3.64 3.95
N SER A 47 0.64 3.86 4.96
CA SER A 47 1.30 5.15 5.16
C SER A 47 2.16 5.53 3.96
N ALA A 48 2.91 4.57 3.41
CA ALA A 48 3.74 4.80 2.24
C ALA A 48 2.89 5.11 0.99
N CYS A 49 1.74 4.44 0.85
CA CYS A 49 0.85 4.65 -0.29
C CYS A 49 0.18 6.03 -0.27
N THR A 50 -0.11 6.54 0.92
CA THR A 50 -0.89 7.77 1.09
C THR A 50 -0.04 8.97 1.45
N GLU A 51 1.26 8.80 1.54
CA GLU A 51 2.18 9.88 1.88
C GLU A 51 2.14 10.97 0.81
N GLU A 52 1.92 12.21 1.24
CA GLU A 52 1.94 13.36 0.37
C GLU A 52 3.24 14.13 0.55
N LYS A 53 3.84 14.51 -0.56
CA LYS A 53 5.05 15.32 -0.55
C LYS A 53 4.71 16.79 -0.73
#